data_7a5f09b2aa2aed4b51805d989b4eb9fe
#
_entry.id   7a5f09b2aa2aed4b51805d989b4eb9fe
#
_cell.length_a   1.000
_cell.length_b   1.000
_cell.length_c   1.000
_cell.angle_alpha   90.00
_cell.angle_beta   90.00
_cell.angle_gamma   90.00
#
_symmetry.space_group_name_H-M   'P 1'
#
loop_
_entity.id
_entity.type
_entity.pdbx_description
1 polymer ?
#
loop_
_entity_poly.entity_id
_entity_poly.type
_entity_poly.pdbx_seq_one_letter_code
_entity_poly.pdbx_strand_id
1 'polypeptide(L)'
;MSEPLYFAMQIDCESTQHAVKNPALGERAIRGLGEVFAETKTKGTFFVIPGDIEAHAAIYKELEGAGHEVGLHVHPKDMGYGEFLGAESAGAQRKVLCEAIDRFAQAMGRRPVSFCPGYFSANDFTFGIVEELGFTHGAVSCPTRNLPQCASVWSASPLEPRYPHRYNRVLNGDVNFVDLPPTVDPDSRMWGGAQPLNLRVELVDAKNHWYTIDKAVRRQIAQRTPVRQVHADTHNLFDYSDPNNFRRETYVGIVNATRQIAEREKLAVQAATLAEVAAAYRRAVPLENAKAQTLELDTRGRAFNNP
;
A
#
# COMPACT_ATOMS: atom_id res chain seq x y z
N MET A 1 -24.68 6.86 14.58
CA MET A 1 -23.44 7.40 13.97
C MET A 1 -23.30 6.79 12.60
N SER A 2 -22.93 7.56 11.57
CA SER A 2 -22.64 7.04 10.23
C SER A 2 -21.41 6.12 10.29
N GLU A 3 -21.42 5.06 9.48
CA GLU A 3 -20.29 4.12 9.41
C GLU A 3 -19.08 4.82 8.79
N PRO A 4 -17.85 4.55 9.26
CA PRO A 4 -16.65 5.19 8.74
C PRO A 4 -16.27 4.66 7.34
N LEU A 5 -15.80 5.58 6.48
CA LEU A 5 -15.03 5.31 5.28
C LEU A 5 -13.64 5.91 5.51
N TYR A 6 -12.63 5.07 5.65
CA TYR A 6 -11.26 5.53 5.85
C TYR A 6 -10.66 6.00 4.53
N PHE A 7 -10.07 7.18 4.53
CA PHE A 7 -9.25 7.67 3.42
C PHE A 7 -7.79 7.61 3.84
N ALA A 8 -7.00 6.81 3.15
CA ALA A 8 -5.56 6.66 3.38
C ALA A 8 -4.76 7.04 2.12
N MET A 9 -3.62 7.67 2.32
CA MET A 9 -2.67 8.03 1.27
C MET A 9 -1.32 7.42 1.57
N GLN A 10 -0.84 6.58 0.66
CA GLN A 10 0.50 6.02 0.65
C GLN A 10 1.43 6.87 -0.20
N ILE A 11 2.65 7.09 0.27
CA ILE A 11 3.71 7.76 -0.48
C ILE A 11 4.93 6.86 -0.49
N ASP A 12 5.31 6.35 -1.65
CA ASP A 12 6.55 5.62 -1.83
C ASP A 12 7.69 6.63 -2.06
N CYS A 13 8.61 6.69 -1.10
CA CYS A 13 9.68 7.67 -1.07
C CYS A 13 10.98 7.05 -1.58
N GLU A 14 11.34 7.40 -2.82
CA GLU A 14 12.35 6.75 -3.64
C GLU A 14 13.31 7.74 -4.33
N SER A 15 13.41 8.97 -3.86
CA SER A 15 14.16 10.02 -4.57
C SER A 15 15.65 9.75 -4.67
N THR A 16 16.21 8.92 -3.79
CA THR A 16 17.61 8.48 -3.81
C THR A 16 17.84 7.17 -4.55
N GLN A 17 16.77 6.51 -5.01
CA GLN A 17 16.83 5.25 -5.75
C GLN A 17 17.83 5.35 -6.91
N HIS A 18 18.52 4.26 -7.24
CA HIS A 18 19.56 4.20 -8.27
C HIS A 18 19.12 4.73 -9.64
N ALA A 19 17.85 4.66 -9.99
CA ALA A 19 17.28 5.15 -11.23
C ALA A 19 16.88 6.64 -11.19
N VAL A 20 16.76 7.24 -10.00
CA VAL A 20 16.27 8.62 -9.78
C VAL A 20 17.40 9.56 -9.38
N LYS A 21 18.08 9.29 -8.25
CA LYS A 21 19.23 10.05 -7.73
C LYS A 21 18.99 11.56 -7.60
N ASN A 22 17.80 11.93 -7.11
CA ASN A 22 17.42 13.35 -6.96
C ASN A 22 16.83 13.64 -5.56
N PRO A 23 17.65 13.61 -4.49
CA PRO A 23 17.17 13.86 -3.14
C PRO A 23 16.58 15.28 -2.95
N ALA A 24 17.09 16.27 -3.68
CA ALA A 24 16.55 17.64 -3.62
C ALA A 24 15.10 17.73 -4.12
N LEU A 25 14.73 16.95 -5.15
CA LEU A 25 13.32 16.82 -5.57
C LEU A 25 12.52 16.10 -4.50
N GLY A 26 13.08 15.02 -3.92
CA GLY A 26 12.45 14.28 -2.83
C GLY A 26 12.07 15.17 -1.65
N GLU A 27 12.99 16.04 -1.20
CA GLU A 27 12.71 17.00 -0.13
C GLU A 27 11.54 17.92 -0.47
N ARG A 28 11.56 18.54 -1.66
CA ARG A 28 10.46 19.43 -2.09
C ARG A 28 9.13 18.69 -2.17
N ALA A 29 9.15 17.46 -2.71
CA ALA A 29 7.97 16.63 -2.83
C ALA A 29 7.35 16.30 -1.45
N ILE A 30 8.18 15.90 -0.48
CA ILE A 30 7.72 15.54 0.87
C ILE A 30 7.12 16.76 1.58
N ARG A 31 7.80 17.91 1.51
CA ARG A 31 7.30 19.15 2.11
C ARG A 31 5.99 19.59 1.44
N GLY A 32 5.92 19.59 0.11
CA GLY A 32 4.70 19.93 -0.63
C GLY A 32 3.55 18.96 -0.33
N LEU A 33 3.81 17.67 -0.16
CA LEU A 33 2.80 16.70 0.31
C LEU A 33 2.29 17.05 1.71
N GLY A 34 3.18 17.41 2.65
CA GLY A 34 2.78 17.86 3.98
C GLY A 34 1.83 19.07 3.94
N GLU A 35 2.12 20.06 3.08
CA GLU A 35 1.25 21.21 2.85
C GLU A 35 -0.13 20.79 2.29
N VAL A 36 -0.15 19.94 1.27
CA VAL A 36 -1.40 19.44 0.66
C VAL A 36 -2.23 18.64 1.67
N PHE A 37 -1.60 17.85 2.53
CA PHE A 37 -2.30 17.13 3.61
C PHE A 37 -2.92 18.08 4.62
N ALA A 38 -2.23 19.14 5.00
CA ALA A 38 -2.77 20.16 5.89
C ALA A 38 -3.99 20.88 5.25
N GLU A 39 -3.87 21.30 3.98
CA GLU A 39 -4.96 21.93 3.22
C GLU A 39 -6.19 21.03 3.08
N THR A 40 -5.96 19.78 2.75
CA THR A 40 -7.04 18.80 2.53
C THR A 40 -7.52 18.13 3.81
N LYS A 41 -6.89 18.42 4.96
CA LYS A 41 -7.16 17.76 6.24
C LYS A 41 -7.10 16.24 6.14
N THR A 42 -6.06 15.75 5.49
CA THR A 42 -5.77 14.32 5.32
C THR A 42 -4.45 13.94 5.98
N LYS A 43 -4.13 12.66 5.97
CA LYS A 43 -2.88 12.12 6.51
C LYS A 43 -2.19 11.27 5.45
N GLY A 44 -0.86 11.14 5.55
CA GLY A 44 -0.06 10.26 4.71
C GLY A 44 0.65 9.18 5.51
N THR A 45 0.89 8.04 4.85
CA THR A 45 1.82 7.01 5.26
C THR A 45 2.99 7.03 4.26
N PHE A 46 4.15 7.44 4.73
CA PHE A 46 5.37 7.54 3.94
C PHE A 46 6.15 6.23 4.08
N PHE A 47 6.21 5.43 3.04
CA PHE A 47 7.09 4.27 2.96
C PHE A 47 8.41 4.69 2.33
N VAL A 48 9.50 4.60 3.09
CA VAL A 48 10.76 5.28 2.76
C VAL A 48 11.88 4.27 2.57
N ILE A 49 12.58 4.34 1.43
CA ILE A 49 13.79 3.53 1.20
C ILE A 49 14.93 3.98 2.12
N PRO A 50 15.89 3.09 2.45
CA PRO A 50 17.00 3.42 3.34
C PRO A 50 17.77 4.68 2.95
N GLY A 51 18.04 4.90 1.67
CA GLY A 51 18.74 6.11 1.22
C GLY A 51 17.94 7.40 1.44
N ASP A 52 16.62 7.39 1.22
CA ASP A 52 15.77 8.56 1.45
C ASP A 52 15.62 8.86 2.95
N ILE A 53 15.51 7.82 3.81
CA ILE A 53 15.40 8.03 5.25
C ILE A 53 16.69 8.64 5.81
N GLU A 54 17.85 8.22 5.32
CA GLU A 54 19.16 8.77 5.71
C GLU A 54 19.29 10.23 5.24
N ALA A 55 18.83 10.54 4.03
CA ALA A 55 18.92 11.89 3.48
C ALA A 55 17.96 12.90 4.17
N HIS A 56 16.78 12.45 4.60
CA HIS A 56 15.68 13.33 5.01
C HIS A 56 15.11 13.00 6.40
N ALA A 57 15.88 12.33 7.29
CA ALA A 57 15.41 11.87 8.60
C ALA A 57 14.71 12.96 9.42
N ALA A 58 15.23 14.20 9.40
CA ALA A 58 14.65 15.31 10.14
C ALA A 58 13.21 15.61 9.68
N ILE A 59 12.98 15.64 8.37
CA ILE A 59 11.67 15.92 7.77
C ILE A 59 10.68 14.80 8.11
N TYR A 60 11.11 13.55 8.03
CA TYR A 60 10.25 12.42 8.38
C TYR A 60 9.86 12.42 9.86
N LYS A 61 10.76 12.84 10.77
CA LYS A 61 10.46 13.04 12.19
C LYS A 61 9.46 14.18 12.42
N GLU A 62 9.57 15.27 11.66
CA GLU A 62 8.59 16.37 11.68
C GLU A 62 7.21 15.89 11.23
N LEU A 63 7.13 15.11 10.14
CA LEU A 63 5.89 14.52 9.65
C LEU A 63 5.25 13.56 10.65
N GLU A 64 6.03 12.71 11.32
CA GLU A 64 5.52 11.87 12.40
C GLU A 64 4.95 12.72 13.56
N GLY A 65 5.66 13.78 13.95
CA GLY A 65 5.18 14.74 14.95
C GLY A 65 3.87 15.44 14.56
N ALA A 66 3.62 15.58 13.26
CA ALA A 66 2.38 16.13 12.71
C ALA A 66 1.25 15.07 12.56
N GLY A 67 1.49 13.81 12.93
CA GLY A 67 0.49 12.73 12.91
C GLY A 67 0.42 11.94 11.61
N HIS A 68 1.43 12.04 10.76
CA HIS A 68 1.65 11.14 9.63
C HIS A 68 2.36 9.86 10.09
N GLU A 69 2.37 8.85 9.26
CA GLU A 69 3.09 7.60 9.50
C GLU A 69 4.34 7.52 8.62
N VAL A 70 5.43 6.97 9.17
CA VAL A 70 6.66 6.66 8.43
C VAL A 70 6.99 5.17 8.60
N GLY A 71 7.00 4.44 7.48
CA GLY A 71 7.29 3.02 7.38
C GLY A 71 8.45 2.72 6.44
N LEU A 72 8.80 1.46 6.30
CA LEU A 72 9.91 1.01 5.47
C LEU A 72 9.44 0.67 4.05
N HIS A 73 10.14 1.22 3.06
CA HIS A 73 10.10 0.80 1.66
C HIS A 73 11.41 0.13 1.27
N VAL A 74 11.37 -0.85 0.37
CA VAL A 74 12.60 -1.55 -0.03
C VAL A 74 12.64 -1.81 -1.52
N HIS A 75 13.70 -1.30 -2.16
CA HIS A 75 14.22 -1.74 -3.45
C HIS A 75 15.55 -2.46 -3.20
N PRO A 76 15.61 -3.79 -3.26
CA PRO A 76 16.81 -4.54 -2.87
C PRO A 76 18.06 -4.13 -3.66
N LYS A 77 17.90 -3.73 -4.91
CA LYS A 77 18.99 -3.30 -5.79
C LYS A 77 19.77 -2.09 -5.26
N ASP A 78 19.10 -1.17 -4.54
CA ASP A 78 19.76 0.00 -3.96
C ASP A 78 20.72 -0.37 -2.82
N MET A 79 20.64 -1.62 -2.34
CA MET A 79 21.49 -2.21 -1.31
C MET A 79 22.39 -3.32 -1.88
N GLY A 80 22.53 -3.44 -3.22
CA GLY A 80 23.43 -4.38 -3.86
C GLY A 80 22.88 -5.81 -4.03
N TYR A 81 21.56 -6.00 -3.88
CA TYR A 81 20.88 -7.28 -4.11
C TYR A 81 20.18 -7.31 -5.49
N GLY A 82 19.32 -8.30 -5.72
CA GLY A 82 18.50 -8.37 -6.93
C GLY A 82 17.49 -7.23 -7.04
N GLU A 83 16.89 -7.05 -8.22
CA GLU A 83 15.97 -5.92 -8.48
C GLU A 83 14.68 -6.02 -7.64
N PHE A 84 14.13 -7.23 -7.51
CA PHE A 84 12.79 -7.45 -6.99
C PHE A 84 12.80 -8.36 -5.76
N LEU A 85 12.21 -7.90 -4.66
CA LEU A 85 12.16 -8.65 -3.40
C LEU A 85 11.49 -10.02 -3.58
N GLY A 86 10.41 -10.09 -4.34
CA GLY A 86 9.67 -11.32 -4.58
C GLY A 86 10.40 -12.35 -5.45
N ALA A 87 11.50 -11.96 -6.12
CA ALA A 87 12.38 -12.89 -6.85
C ALA A 87 13.43 -13.53 -5.94
N GLU A 88 13.61 -13.02 -4.72
CA GLU A 88 14.62 -13.47 -3.78
C GLU A 88 14.13 -14.68 -2.96
N SER A 89 15.07 -15.54 -2.55
CA SER A 89 14.79 -16.62 -1.61
C SER A 89 14.39 -16.08 -0.23
N ALA A 90 13.76 -16.89 0.60
CA ALA A 90 13.39 -16.51 1.96
C ALA A 90 14.59 -16.01 2.80
N GLY A 91 15.76 -16.66 2.65
CA GLY A 91 16.98 -16.25 3.33
C GLY A 91 17.51 -14.90 2.84
N ALA A 92 17.46 -14.66 1.52
CA ALA A 92 17.87 -13.38 0.93
C ALA A 92 16.91 -12.25 1.31
N GLN A 93 15.60 -12.48 1.30
CA GLN A 93 14.61 -11.49 1.78
C GLN A 93 14.86 -11.08 3.23
N ARG A 94 15.11 -12.05 4.15
CA ARG A 94 15.45 -11.72 5.54
C ARG A 94 16.69 -10.85 5.63
N LYS A 95 17.75 -11.19 4.89
CA LYS A 95 18.99 -10.42 4.89
C LYS A 95 18.78 -8.99 4.42
N VAL A 96 18.09 -8.80 3.28
CA VAL A 96 17.73 -7.48 2.74
C VAL A 96 16.93 -6.68 3.75
N LEU A 97 15.88 -7.27 4.31
CA LEU A 97 14.99 -6.57 5.24
C LEU A 97 15.66 -6.24 6.57
N CYS A 98 16.52 -7.13 7.12
CA CYS A 98 17.30 -6.81 8.34
C CYS A 98 18.22 -5.62 8.11
N GLU A 99 18.97 -5.59 6.99
CA GLU A 99 19.83 -4.46 6.66
C GLU A 99 19.04 -3.15 6.51
N ALA A 100 17.91 -3.20 5.80
CA ALA A 100 17.04 -2.03 5.63
C ALA A 100 16.45 -1.54 6.97
N ILE A 101 16.03 -2.46 7.85
CA ILE A 101 15.54 -2.14 9.20
C ILE A 101 16.62 -1.46 10.04
N ASP A 102 17.85 -1.96 10.00
CA ASP A 102 18.95 -1.40 10.78
C ASP A 102 19.27 0.03 10.32
N ARG A 103 19.35 0.28 9.02
CA ARG A 103 19.55 1.63 8.46
C ARG A 103 18.39 2.57 8.82
N PHE A 104 17.14 2.11 8.69
CA PHE A 104 15.97 2.88 9.13
C PHE A 104 16.06 3.22 10.62
N ALA A 105 16.38 2.22 11.47
CA ALA A 105 16.44 2.41 12.91
C ALA A 105 17.57 3.38 13.33
N GLN A 106 18.69 3.34 12.63
CA GLN A 106 19.79 4.27 12.85
C GLN A 106 19.36 5.72 12.54
N ALA A 107 18.65 5.95 11.43
CA ALA A 107 18.23 7.28 11.02
C ALA A 107 17.07 7.83 11.87
N MET A 108 16.06 6.99 12.17
CA MET A 108 14.85 7.41 12.87
C MET A 108 14.92 7.31 14.39
N GLY A 109 15.83 6.50 14.93
CA GLY A 109 15.93 6.20 16.37
C GLY A 109 14.89 5.16 16.84
N ARG A 110 14.21 4.48 15.94
CA ARG A 110 13.23 3.42 16.19
C ARG A 110 13.16 2.43 15.04
N ARG A 111 12.71 1.20 15.29
CA ARG A 111 12.43 0.24 14.22
C ARG A 111 11.17 0.62 13.45
N PRO A 112 11.09 0.31 12.13
CA PRO A 112 9.84 0.43 11.38
C PRO A 112 8.84 -0.66 11.82
N VAL A 113 7.55 -0.34 11.79
CA VAL A 113 6.46 -1.28 12.11
C VAL A 113 5.54 -1.53 10.93
N SER A 114 5.67 -0.74 9.86
CA SER A 114 4.92 -0.91 8.61
C SER A 114 5.86 -1.06 7.41
N PHE A 115 5.37 -1.75 6.37
CA PHE A 115 6.19 -2.18 5.24
C PHE A 115 5.45 -2.12 3.90
N CYS A 116 6.16 -1.66 2.86
CA CYS A 116 5.75 -1.76 1.47
C CYS A 116 6.95 -2.16 0.60
N PRO A 117 6.88 -3.25 -0.19
CA PRO A 117 7.95 -3.60 -1.13
C PRO A 117 7.85 -2.78 -2.40
N GLY A 118 8.99 -2.39 -2.98
CA GLY A 118 9.04 -1.80 -4.30
C GLY A 118 8.31 -2.65 -5.33
N TYR A 119 7.59 -2.01 -6.24
CA TYR A 119 6.77 -2.68 -7.27
C TYR A 119 5.66 -3.60 -6.74
N PHE A 120 5.31 -3.58 -5.46
CA PHE A 120 4.50 -4.62 -4.81
C PHE A 120 5.07 -6.02 -5.06
N SER A 121 6.38 -6.13 -5.08
CA SER A 121 7.11 -7.35 -5.39
C SER A 121 7.21 -8.25 -4.17
N ALA A 122 6.56 -9.40 -4.22
CA ALA A 122 6.54 -10.36 -3.12
C ALA A 122 6.33 -11.79 -3.61
N ASN A 123 6.70 -12.77 -2.79
CA ASN A 123 6.40 -14.17 -3.00
C ASN A 123 5.75 -14.81 -1.76
N ASP A 124 5.54 -16.11 -1.78
CA ASP A 124 4.80 -16.80 -0.72
C ASP A 124 5.54 -16.82 0.64
N PHE A 125 6.83 -16.48 0.68
CA PHE A 125 7.58 -16.36 1.93
C PHE A 125 7.44 -14.97 2.57
N THR A 126 7.10 -13.94 1.79
CA THR A 126 7.22 -12.54 2.20
C THR A 126 6.39 -12.22 3.44
N PHE A 127 5.11 -12.63 3.50
CA PHE A 127 4.26 -12.32 4.64
C PHE A 127 4.72 -12.97 5.96
N GLY A 128 5.22 -14.20 5.90
CA GLY A 128 5.81 -14.85 7.07
C GLY A 128 7.07 -14.15 7.55
N ILE A 129 7.89 -13.65 6.62
CA ILE A 129 9.13 -12.94 6.96
C ILE A 129 8.85 -11.57 7.58
N VAL A 130 7.91 -10.79 7.04
CA VAL A 130 7.59 -9.47 7.62
C VAL A 130 6.97 -9.60 9.01
N GLU A 131 6.14 -10.63 9.25
CA GLU A 131 5.67 -10.96 10.60
C GLU A 131 6.83 -11.32 11.53
N GLU A 132 7.73 -12.22 11.11
CA GLU A 132 8.92 -12.65 11.87
C GLU A 132 9.81 -11.45 12.26
N LEU A 133 9.94 -10.47 11.38
CA LEU A 133 10.74 -9.27 11.60
C LEU A 133 10.02 -8.17 12.40
N GLY A 134 8.78 -8.39 12.81
CA GLY A 134 8.03 -7.51 13.70
C GLY A 134 7.21 -6.43 13.00
N PHE A 135 7.03 -6.50 11.68
CA PHE A 135 6.07 -5.63 11.01
C PHE A 135 4.64 -6.06 11.34
N THR A 136 3.76 -5.08 11.50
CA THR A 136 2.38 -5.30 11.92
C THR A 136 1.36 -5.05 10.81
N HIS A 137 1.70 -4.22 9.83
CA HIS A 137 0.82 -3.86 8.71
C HIS A 137 1.62 -3.25 7.55
N GLY A 138 0.95 -3.07 6.42
CA GLY A 138 1.51 -2.37 5.28
C GLY A 138 0.75 -2.63 3.98
N ALA A 139 1.31 -2.22 2.86
CA ALA A 139 0.76 -2.38 1.52
C ALA A 139 1.68 -3.30 0.71
N VAL A 140 1.50 -4.60 0.86
CA VAL A 140 2.37 -5.59 0.18
C VAL A 140 1.73 -6.06 -1.13
N SER A 141 0.42 -6.22 -1.18
CA SER A 141 -0.30 -6.67 -2.36
C SER A 141 -0.84 -5.50 -3.21
N CYS A 142 -0.90 -5.71 -4.53
CA CYS A 142 -1.66 -4.88 -5.47
C CYS A 142 -2.64 -5.78 -6.22
N PRO A 143 -3.89 -5.92 -5.74
CA PRO A 143 -4.83 -6.89 -6.27
C PRO A 143 -5.03 -6.80 -7.78
N THR A 144 -5.24 -7.93 -8.42
CA THR A 144 -5.39 -8.12 -9.87
C THR A 144 -4.17 -7.75 -10.75
N ARG A 145 -3.08 -7.26 -10.17
CA ARG A 145 -1.83 -7.02 -10.87
C ARG A 145 -1.19 -8.34 -11.30
N ASN A 146 -0.65 -8.37 -12.52
CA ASN A 146 0.04 -9.54 -13.06
C ASN A 146 1.29 -9.12 -13.86
N LEU A 147 2.37 -8.84 -13.14
CA LEU A 147 3.67 -8.46 -13.68
C LEU A 147 4.74 -9.47 -13.21
N PRO A 148 4.83 -10.66 -13.85
CA PRO A 148 5.78 -11.71 -13.44
C PRO A 148 7.23 -11.24 -13.48
N GLN A 149 7.58 -10.38 -14.42
CA GLN A 149 8.93 -9.81 -14.56
C GLN A 149 9.37 -8.97 -13.35
N CYS A 150 8.41 -8.47 -12.57
CA CYS A 150 8.68 -7.74 -11.31
C CYS A 150 8.44 -8.62 -10.08
N ALA A 151 8.18 -9.92 -10.25
CA ALA A 151 7.68 -10.82 -9.19
C ALA A 151 6.47 -10.22 -8.44
N SER A 152 5.58 -9.53 -9.18
CA SER A 152 4.38 -8.86 -8.67
C SER A 152 3.13 -9.48 -9.30
N VAL A 153 2.74 -10.66 -8.79
CA VAL A 153 1.62 -11.46 -9.30
C VAL A 153 0.57 -11.61 -8.22
N TRP A 154 -0.55 -10.85 -8.38
CA TRP A 154 -1.61 -10.69 -7.40
C TRP A 154 -3.00 -10.97 -7.98
N SER A 155 -3.09 -11.74 -9.07
CA SER A 155 -4.31 -11.92 -9.87
C SER A 155 -5.53 -12.42 -9.07
N ALA A 156 -5.31 -13.18 -8.00
CA ALA A 156 -6.37 -13.71 -7.14
C ALA A 156 -6.38 -13.09 -5.74
N SER A 157 -5.57 -12.05 -5.50
CA SER A 157 -5.50 -11.42 -4.17
C SER A 157 -6.80 -10.70 -3.83
N PRO A 158 -7.27 -10.78 -2.57
CA PRO A 158 -8.40 -10.00 -2.08
C PRO A 158 -8.20 -8.49 -2.29
N LEU A 159 -9.32 -7.81 -2.56
CA LEU A 159 -9.32 -6.36 -2.85
C LEU A 159 -9.32 -5.49 -1.59
N GLU A 160 -9.62 -6.09 -0.44
CA GLU A 160 -9.88 -5.39 0.83
C GLU A 160 -8.82 -5.75 1.88
N PRO A 161 -8.72 -4.98 2.99
CA PRO A 161 -7.84 -5.29 4.11
C PRO A 161 -8.00 -6.73 4.60
N ARG A 162 -6.88 -7.38 4.96
CA ARG A 162 -6.89 -8.79 5.35
C ARG A 162 -5.71 -9.18 6.23
N TYR A 163 -5.84 -10.32 6.91
CA TYR A 163 -4.67 -11.10 7.34
C TYR A 163 -4.28 -12.04 6.21
N PRO A 164 -3.01 -12.04 5.76
CA PRO A 164 -2.55 -12.93 4.70
C PRO A 164 -2.36 -14.36 5.18
N HIS A 165 -2.40 -15.29 4.23
CA HIS A 165 -2.06 -16.69 4.46
C HIS A 165 -0.54 -16.88 4.47
N ARG A 166 -0.04 -17.72 5.39
CA ARG A 166 1.40 -17.93 5.62
C ARG A 166 2.16 -18.52 4.42
N TYR A 167 1.48 -19.37 3.64
CA TYR A 167 2.10 -20.16 2.56
C TYR A 167 1.52 -19.87 1.18
N ASN A 168 0.59 -18.96 1.08
CA ASN A 168 0.00 -18.56 -0.20
C ASN A 168 -0.43 -17.09 -0.14
N ARG A 169 0.37 -16.21 -0.71
CA ARG A 169 0.21 -14.76 -0.60
C ARG A 169 -1.11 -14.20 -1.11
N VAL A 170 -1.85 -14.95 -1.94
CA VAL A 170 -3.13 -14.48 -2.52
C VAL A 170 -4.35 -14.94 -1.73
N LEU A 171 -4.18 -15.74 -0.66
CA LEU A 171 -5.26 -16.19 0.20
C LEU A 171 -5.33 -15.39 1.50
N ASN A 172 -6.53 -15.39 2.11
CA ASN A 172 -6.69 -14.93 3.49
C ASN A 172 -6.12 -15.97 4.46
N GLY A 173 -5.63 -15.52 5.61
CA GLY A 173 -5.02 -16.38 6.61
C GLY A 173 -4.98 -15.78 8.00
N ASP A 174 -3.94 -16.15 8.72
CA ASP A 174 -3.75 -15.90 10.14
C ASP A 174 -2.37 -15.30 10.48
N VAL A 175 -1.62 -14.84 9.47
CA VAL A 175 -0.36 -14.11 9.71
C VAL A 175 -0.68 -12.82 10.45
N ASN A 176 0.03 -12.55 11.53
CA ASN A 176 -0.18 -11.35 12.36
C ASN A 176 0.37 -10.08 11.67
N PHE A 177 -0.06 -9.87 10.46
CA PHE A 177 0.22 -8.70 9.63
C PHE A 177 -1.07 -8.30 8.92
N VAL A 178 -1.44 -7.01 8.92
CA VAL A 178 -2.59 -6.53 8.17
C VAL A 178 -2.11 -6.01 6.82
N ASP A 179 -2.45 -6.72 5.74
CA ASP A 179 -2.21 -6.27 4.36
C ASP A 179 -3.32 -5.31 3.96
N LEU A 180 -2.92 -4.10 3.56
CA LEU A 180 -3.79 -2.98 3.21
C LEU A 180 -3.56 -2.61 1.74
N PRO A 181 -4.19 -3.32 0.80
CA PRO A 181 -3.94 -3.08 -0.62
C PRO A 181 -4.43 -1.69 -1.06
N PRO A 182 -3.79 -1.07 -2.07
CA PRO A 182 -4.35 0.11 -2.71
C PRO A 182 -5.71 -0.21 -3.33
N THR A 183 -6.59 0.79 -3.38
CA THR A 183 -7.90 0.65 -4.03
C THR A 183 -7.72 0.49 -5.52
N VAL A 184 -8.26 -0.58 -6.09
CA VAL A 184 -8.16 -0.88 -7.52
C VAL A 184 -9.54 -1.05 -8.16
N ASP A 185 -9.64 -0.73 -9.46
CA ASP A 185 -10.74 -1.16 -10.31
C ASP A 185 -10.34 -2.48 -11.00
N PRO A 186 -10.89 -3.62 -10.59
CA PRO A 186 -10.51 -4.92 -11.15
C PRO A 186 -10.94 -5.09 -12.62
N ASP A 187 -11.87 -4.28 -13.11
CA ASP A 187 -12.38 -4.35 -14.49
C ASP A 187 -11.56 -3.51 -15.46
N SER A 188 -10.84 -2.50 -14.97
CA SER A 188 -9.96 -1.66 -15.77
C SER A 188 -8.58 -2.29 -15.92
N ARG A 189 -8.03 -2.18 -17.13
CA ARG A 189 -6.71 -2.75 -17.45
C ARG A 189 -5.84 -1.72 -18.14
N MET A 190 -4.60 -1.64 -17.66
CA MET A 190 -3.55 -0.81 -18.23
C MET A 190 -2.37 -1.68 -18.69
N TRP A 191 -1.51 -1.13 -19.53
CA TRP A 191 -0.28 -1.77 -19.99
C TRP A 191 -0.48 -3.20 -20.49
N GLY A 192 -1.36 -3.36 -21.49
CA GLY A 192 -1.62 -4.66 -22.09
C GLY A 192 -2.35 -5.66 -21.19
N GLY A 193 -3.05 -5.18 -20.17
CA GLY A 193 -3.84 -6.01 -19.26
C GLY A 193 -3.11 -6.48 -18.01
N ALA A 194 -1.83 -6.13 -17.84
CA ALA A 194 -1.01 -6.58 -16.73
C ALA A 194 -1.25 -5.80 -15.42
N GLN A 195 -1.70 -4.56 -15.52
CA GLN A 195 -1.90 -3.64 -14.42
C GLN A 195 -3.38 -3.27 -14.28
N PRO A 196 -4.00 -3.37 -13.10
CA PRO A 196 -5.30 -2.77 -12.85
C PRO A 196 -5.15 -1.25 -12.76
N LEU A 197 -6.25 -0.51 -12.90
CA LEU A 197 -6.29 0.88 -12.50
C LEU A 197 -6.39 0.95 -10.98
N ASN A 198 -5.29 1.25 -10.30
CA ASN A 198 -5.28 1.61 -8.90
C ASN A 198 -5.35 3.14 -8.72
N LEU A 199 -5.63 3.60 -7.50
CA LEU A 199 -5.71 5.05 -7.20
C LEU A 199 -4.32 5.70 -7.12
N ARG A 200 -3.43 5.33 -8.02
CA ARG A 200 -2.12 5.96 -8.15
C ARG A 200 -2.25 7.30 -8.85
N VAL A 201 -1.92 8.36 -8.14
CA VAL A 201 -2.13 9.76 -8.55
C VAL A 201 -1.56 10.08 -9.94
N GLU A 202 -0.43 9.46 -10.29
CA GLU A 202 0.29 9.70 -11.54
C GLU A 202 -0.28 8.99 -12.77
N LEU A 203 -1.19 8.04 -12.60
CA LEU A 203 -1.63 7.18 -13.71
C LEU A 203 -2.67 7.84 -14.61
N VAL A 204 -3.69 8.46 -13.99
CA VAL A 204 -4.82 9.08 -14.70
C VAL A 204 -5.30 10.31 -13.92
N ASP A 205 -6.22 11.07 -14.50
CA ASP A 205 -6.81 12.25 -13.88
C ASP A 205 -7.86 11.90 -12.78
N ALA A 206 -8.25 12.89 -12.01
CA ALA A 206 -9.22 12.76 -10.92
C ALA A 206 -10.58 12.22 -11.39
N LYS A 207 -11.01 12.52 -12.63
CA LYS A 207 -12.28 12.06 -13.17
C LYS A 207 -12.30 10.55 -13.38
N ASN A 208 -11.19 9.98 -13.87
CA ASN A 208 -11.04 8.54 -13.99
C ASN A 208 -10.96 7.86 -12.63
N HIS A 209 -10.24 8.46 -11.67
CA HIS A 209 -10.18 7.95 -10.30
C HIS A 209 -11.53 7.95 -9.61
N TRP A 210 -12.43 8.89 -9.93
CA TRP A 210 -13.78 8.93 -9.37
C TRP A 210 -14.54 7.61 -9.61
N TYR A 211 -14.46 7.04 -10.81
CA TYR A 211 -15.10 5.76 -11.12
C TYR A 211 -14.53 4.60 -10.31
N THR A 212 -13.22 4.58 -10.12
CA THR A 212 -12.56 3.56 -9.28
C THR A 212 -13.04 3.65 -7.83
N ILE A 213 -13.13 4.86 -7.26
CA ILE A 213 -13.61 5.08 -5.90
C ILE A 213 -15.07 4.67 -5.77
N ASP A 214 -15.92 5.09 -6.71
CA ASP A 214 -17.35 4.77 -6.70
C ASP A 214 -17.60 3.25 -6.73
N LYS A 215 -16.95 2.53 -7.63
CA LYS A 215 -17.03 1.07 -7.71
C LYS A 215 -16.55 0.39 -6.42
N ALA A 216 -15.42 0.84 -5.87
CA ALA A 216 -14.84 0.26 -4.67
C ALA A 216 -15.75 0.46 -3.46
N VAL A 217 -16.25 1.67 -3.22
CA VAL A 217 -17.13 1.98 -2.09
C VAL A 217 -18.43 1.19 -2.18
N ARG A 218 -19.07 1.14 -3.35
CA ARG A 218 -20.30 0.34 -3.55
C ARG A 218 -20.06 -1.14 -3.31
N ARG A 219 -18.94 -1.69 -3.79
CA ARG A 219 -18.57 -3.10 -3.54
C ARG A 219 -18.41 -3.37 -2.05
N GLN A 220 -17.68 -2.50 -1.33
CA GLN A 220 -17.43 -2.65 0.09
C GLN A 220 -18.75 -2.59 0.91
N ILE A 221 -19.69 -1.73 0.52
CA ILE A 221 -21.02 -1.66 1.13
C ILE A 221 -21.79 -2.96 0.87
N ALA A 222 -21.86 -3.39 -0.38
CA ALA A 222 -22.60 -4.60 -0.78
C ALA A 222 -22.05 -5.86 -0.10
N GLN A 223 -20.73 -5.96 0.06
CA GLN A 223 -20.04 -7.08 0.71
C GLN A 223 -20.00 -6.96 2.24
N ARG A 224 -20.46 -5.83 2.81
CA ARG A 224 -20.39 -5.56 4.24
C ARG A 224 -18.97 -5.74 4.79
N THR A 225 -17.98 -5.20 4.07
CA THR A 225 -16.58 -5.34 4.50
C THR A 225 -16.39 -4.81 5.92
N PRO A 226 -15.58 -5.49 6.75
CA PRO A 226 -15.37 -5.10 8.15
C PRO A 226 -14.82 -3.68 8.31
N VAL A 227 -13.96 -3.26 7.38
CA VAL A 227 -13.41 -1.89 7.32
C VAL A 227 -13.45 -1.43 5.87
N ARG A 228 -14.12 -0.28 5.64
CA ARG A 228 -14.16 0.35 4.33
C ARG A 228 -13.03 1.33 4.19
N GLN A 229 -12.28 1.23 3.10
CA GLN A 229 -11.18 2.14 2.80
C GLN A 229 -11.18 2.63 1.36
N VAL A 230 -10.71 3.85 1.16
CA VAL A 230 -10.18 4.38 -0.10
C VAL A 230 -8.71 4.61 0.13
N HIS A 231 -7.86 3.80 -0.47
CA HIS A 231 -6.41 3.84 -0.33
C HIS A 231 -5.79 4.24 -1.66
N ALA A 232 -5.24 5.46 -1.72
CA ALA A 232 -4.54 6.02 -2.86
C ALA A 232 -3.02 5.98 -2.65
N ASP A 233 -2.26 5.96 -3.73
CA ASP A 233 -0.80 5.91 -3.69
C ASP A 233 -0.15 6.96 -4.63
N THR A 234 1.05 7.40 -4.26
CA THR A 234 1.93 8.28 -5.06
C THR A 234 3.39 8.10 -4.67
N HIS A 235 4.28 8.87 -5.33
CA HIS A 235 5.72 8.86 -5.08
C HIS A 235 6.24 10.25 -4.72
N ASN A 236 7.36 10.34 -3.99
CA ASN A 236 8.07 11.60 -3.75
C ASN A 236 8.97 12.03 -4.92
N LEU A 237 8.55 11.70 -6.13
CA LEU A 237 9.27 11.98 -7.38
C LEU A 237 8.70 13.18 -8.16
N PHE A 238 7.75 13.90 -7.55
CA PHE A 238 7.04 15.01 -8.18
C PHE A 238 6.95 16.20 -7.22
N ASP A 239 7.05 17.40 -7.76
CA ASP A 239 6.96 18.63 -6.95
C ASP A 239 5.49 18.94 -6.60
N TYR A 240 5.08 18.56 -5.40
CA TYR A 240 3.74 18.84 -4.88
C TYR A 240 3.59 20.25 -4.29
N SER A 241 4.69 21.02 -4.16
CA SER A 241 4.63 22.43 -3.74
C SER A 241 4.16 23.34 -4.88
N ASP A 242 4.32 22.90 -6.15
CA ASP A 242 3.82 23.62 -7.31
C ASP A 242 2.29 23.49 -7.42
N PRO A 243 1.51 24.57 -7.25
CA PRO A 243 0.05 24.52 -7.35
C PRO A 243 -0.46 24.17 -8.76
N ASN A 244 0.37 24.31 -9.79
CA ASN A 244 0.02 23.97 -11.17
C ASN A 244 0.39 22.52 -11.53
N ASN A 245 0.96 21.75 -10.60
CA ASN A 245 1.27 20.35 -10.85
C ASN A 245 -0.03 19.53 -10.91
N PHE A 246 -0.34 18.93 -12.05
CA PHE A 246 -1.57 18.16 -12.24
C PHE A 246 -1.73 17.02 -11.23
N ARG A 247 -0.63 16.51 -10.64
CA ARG A 247 -0.69 15.45 -9.62
C ARG A 247 -1.24 15.98 -8.30
N ARG A 248 -0.89 17.23 -7.96
CA ARG A 248 -1.52 17.92 -6.80
C ARG A 248 -3.02 18.08 -7.04
N GLU A 249 -3.41 18.53 -8.24
CA GLU A 249 -4.82 18.64 -8.63
C GLU A 249 -5.52 17.29 -8.58
N THR A 250 -4.90 16.24 -9.13
CA THR A 250 -5.44 14.87 -9.12
C THR A 250 -5.63 14.37 -7.69
N TYR A 251 -4.64 14.57 -6.79
CA TYR A 251 -4.77 14.20 -5.39
C TYR A 251 -5.96 14.89 -4.71
N VAL A 252 -6.05 16.22 -4.85
CA VAL A 252 -7.18 17.00 -4.32
C VAL A 252 -8.51 16.49 -4.88
N GLY A 253 -8.54 16.16 -6.17
CA GLY A 253 -9.70 15.57 -6.84
C GLY A 253 -10.10 14.21 -6.26
N ILE A 254 -9.15 13.33 -5.96
CA ILE A 254 -9.39 12.03 -5.28
C ILE A 254 -10.01 12.24 -3.90
N VAL A 255 -9.49 13.18 -3.10
CA VAL A 255 -10.03 13.51 -1.78
C VAL A 255 -11.47 14.02 -1.90
N ASN A 256 -11.74 14.94 -2.83
CA ASN A 256 -13.07 15.50 -3.05
C ASN A 256 -14.05 14.43 -3.56
N ALA A 257 -13.64 13.58 -4.50
CA ALA A 257 -14.43 12.45 -4.98
C ALA A 257 -14.82 11.50 -3.84
N THR A 258 -13.85 11.17 -2.97
CA THR A 258 -14.11 10.32 -1.80
C THR A 258 -15.17 10.94 -0.87
N ARG A 259 -15.09 12.26 -0.61
CA ARG A 259 -16.07 12.97 0.23
C ARG A 259 -17.46 13.00 -0.40
N GLN A 260 -17.56 13.31 -1.70
CA GLN A 260 -18.84 13.33 -2.42
C GLN A 260 -19.52 11.96 -2.46
N ILE A 261 -18.74 10.91 -2.73
CA ILE A 261 -19.24 9.54 -2.74
C ILE A 261 -19.69 9.10 -1.34
N ALA A 262 -18.90 9.41 -0.30
CA ALA A 262 -19.25 9.11 1.07
C ALA A 262 -20.54 9.82 1.50
N GLU A 263 -20.71 11.09 1.17
CA GLU A 263 -21.93 11.86 1.45
C GLU A 263 -23.16 11.21 0.79
N ARG A 264 -23.06 10.85 -0.49
CA ARG A 264 -24.11 10.14 -1.21
C ARG A 264 -24.50 8.81 -0.55
N GLU A 265 -23.49 8.04 -0.11
CA GLU A 265 -23.68 6.74 0.53
C GLU A 265 -23.93 6.84 2.05
N LYS A 266 -24.05 8.06 2.60
CA LYS A 266 -24.27 8.34 4.04
C LYS A 266 -23.18 7.78 4.95
N LEU A 267 -21.94 7.76 4.48
CA LEU A 267 -20.74 7.37 5.22
C LEU A 267 -20.04 8.62 5.79
N ALA A 268 -19.24 8.43 6.85
CA ALA A 268 -18.37 9.48 7.39
C ALA A 268 -16.93 9.27 6.92
N VAL A 269 -16.37 10.21 6.15
CA VAL A 269 -14.95 10.13 5.78
C VAL A 269 -14.08 10.39 6.99
N GLN A 270 -13.16 9.46 7.26
CA GLN A 270 -12.13 9.59 8.28
C GLN A 270 -10.75 9.52 7.59
N ALA A 271 -10.04 10.66 7.57
CA ALA A 271 -8.65 10.67 7.13
C ALA A 271 -7.79 9.84 8.12
N ALA A 272 -7.01 8.92 7.58
CA ALA A 272 -6.26 7.95 8.39
C ALA A 272 -4.89 7.62 7.77
N THR A 273 -3.92 7.28 8.61
CA THR A 273 -2.72 6.55 8.19
C THR A 273 -3.06 5.06 8.00
N LEU A 274 -2.18 4.31 7.35
CA LEU A 274 -2.37 2.85 7.23
C LEU A 274 -2.32 2.16 8.60
N ALA A 275 -1.56 2.69 9.56
CA ALA A 275 -1.57 2.22 10.95
C ALA A 275 -2.96 2.34 11.60
N GLU A 276 -3.64 3.47 11.38
CA GLU A 276 -4.99 3.70 11.91
C GLU A 276 -6.04 2.79 11.27
N VAL A 277 -5.92 2.55 9.95
CA VAL A 277 -6.77 1.58 9.22
C VAL A 277 -6.52 0.16 9.70
N ALA A 278 -5.24 -0.25 9.86
CA ALA A 278 -4.88 -1.56 10.40
C ALA A 278 -5.42 -1.78 11.82
N ALA A 279 -5.34 -0.75 12.67
CA ALA A 279 -5.90 -0.80 14.00
C ALA A 279 -7.44 -0.94 13.99
N ALA A 280 -8.13 -0.25 13.06
CA ALA A 280 -9.57 -0.42 12.86
C ALA A 280 -9.91 -1.84 12.40
N TYR A 281 -9.11 -2.40 11.46
CA TYR A 281 -9.29 -3.76 10.97
C TYR A 281 -9.12 -4.79 12.10
N ARG A 282 -8.07 -4.67 12.92
CA ARG A 282 -7.83 -5.56 14.07
C ARG A 282 -8.96 -5.52 15.10
N ARG A 283 -9.58 -4.35 15.31
CA ARG A 283 -10.77 -4.25 16.18
C ARG A 283 -12.01 -4.91 15.59
N ALA A 284 -12.21 -4.79 14.28
CA ALA A 284 -13.35 -5.39 13.59
C ALA A 284 -13.18 -6.89 13.35
N VAL A 285 -11.95 -7.33 13.14
CA VAL A 285 -11.57 -8.74 12.90
C VAL A 285 -10.40 -9.08 13.83
N PRO A 286 -10.66 -9.48 15.08
CA PRO A 286 -9.60 -9.93 15.99
C PRO A 286 -8.82 -11.11 15.43
N LEU A 287 -7.50 -11.11 15.61
CA LEU A 287 -6.61 -12.12 15.01
C LEU A 287 -6.97 -13.56 15.45
N GLU A 288 -7.40 -13.73 16.69
CA GLU A 288 -7.85 -15.03 17.22
C GLU A 288 -9.05 -15.62 16.46
N ASN A 289 -9.80 -14.79 15.73
CA ASN A 289 -10.91 -15.22 14.87
C ASN A 289 -10.50 -15.42 13.42
N ALA A 290 -9.27 -15.01 13.04
CA ALA A 290 -8.76 -15.21 11.71
C ALA A 290 -8.42 -16.69 11.48
N LYS A 291 -8.75 -17.18 10.30
CA LYS A 291 -8.47 -18.57 9.91
C LYS A 291 -7.79 -18.61 8.57
N ALA A 292 -6.80 -19.47 8.45
CA ALA A 292 -6.19 -19.75 7.15
C ALA A 292 -7.26 -20.34 6.21
N GLN A 293 -7.42 -19.68 5.06
CA GLN A 293 -8.35 -20.13 4.02
C GLN A 293 -7.84 -21.44 3.43
N THR A 294 -8.71 -22.44 3.37
CA THR A 294 -8.48 -23.69 2.65
C THR A 294 -9.25 -23.66 1.34
N LEU A 295 -8.63 -24.14 0.27
CA LEU A 295 -9.28 -24.33 -1.01
C LEU A 295 -9.60 -25.81 -1.18
N GLU A 296 -10.89 -26.13 -1.34
CA GLU A 296 -11.35 -27.48 -1.64
C GLU A 296 -11.69 -27.57 -3.13
N LEU A 297 -11.14 -28.57 -3.80
CA LEU A 297 -11.51 -28.86 -5.18
C LEU A 297 -12.79 -29.69 -5.19
N ASP A 298 -13.89 -29.08 -5.62
CA ASP A 298 -15.11 -29.84 -5.92
C ASP A 298 -14.92 -30.63 -7.22
N THR A 299 -14.70 -31.91 -7.06
CA THR A 299 -14.51 -32.87 -8.17
C THR A 299 -15.80 -33.56 -8.62
N ARG A 300 -16.94 -33.28 -7.97
CA ARG A 300 -18.22 -33.91 -8.32
C ARG A 300 -18.63 -33.51 -9.73
N GLY A 301 -18.94 -34.51 -10.55
CA GLY A 301 -19.34 -34.29 -11.94
C GLY A 301 -18.23 -33.86 -12.91
N ARG A 302 -16.98 -33.84 -12.49
CA ARG A 302 -15.83 -33.59 -13.36
C ARG A 302 -15.22 -34.91 -13.81
N ALA A 303 -15.24 -35.17 -15.12
CA ALA A 303 -14.41 -36.20 -15.72
C ALA A 303 -13.00 -35.64 -15.89
N PHE A 304 -12.03 -36.17 -15.16
CA PHE A 304 -10.63 -35.92 -15.44
C PHE A 304 -10.24 -36.84 -16.61
N ASN A 305 -10.29 -36.32 -17.84
CA ASN A 305 -9.67 -37.00 -18.96
C ASN A 305 -8.15 -36.83 -18.77
N ASN A 306 -7.49 -37.89 -18.36
CA ASN A 306 -6.04 -37.95 -18.51
C ASN A 306 -5.71 -37.86 -20.00
N PRO A 307 -4.75 -37.01 -20.42
CA PRO A 307 -4.31 -36.97 -21.80
C PRO A 307 -3.64 -38.26 -22.25
#